data_d501649e08dc55c445b6bb8d8f16f035
#
_entry.id   d501649e08dc55c445b6bb8d8f16f035
#
_cell.length_a   1.000
_cell.length_b   1.000
_cell.length_c   1.000
_cell.angle_alpha   90.00
_cell.angle_beta   90.00
_cell.angle_gamma   90.00
#
_symmetry.space_group_name_H-M   'P 1'
#
loop_
_entity.id
_entity.type
_entity.pdbx_description
1 polymer ?
#
loop_
_entity_poly.entity_id
_entity_poly.type
_entity_poly.pdbx_seq_one_letter_code
_entity_poly.pdbx_strand_id
1 'polypeptide(L)'
;MTQPPASAPPSGGRPAFLPNDLDPTVFDEGFLRQLERLLLLLKSPVRGGLKGGRRSVKRGQSVEFADYRDYAMGDDLRQLDWNVYARLERLFVKLFIEEEDVTITLLLDASASMASGTPQKLLFAKRAAAALGYIALASEDRVSLSVLAGRAARRRTGLRGSGRVFRLLADLSSIEPAVGPTDLVAAARHAAAQLTGRGVVVLLSDLLDPAADRVIRELAATGSEVVILHILSPDELDPALEGDLRLVDAETGDGVDVTADLGTLDAYKTRLAAWKASFADLAARRRASYVDLSSDMNLAELMFAELRRRRVIG
;
A
#
# COMPACT_ATOMS: atom_id res chain seq x y z
N MET A 1 -35.39 46.66 10.40
CA MET A 1 -34.92 46.04 9.15
C MET A 1 -34.08 44.83 9.54
N THR A 2 -34.72 43.68 9.57
CA THR A 2 -34.11 42.37 9.97
C THR A 2 -33.61 41.69 8.72
N GLN A 3 -32.30 41.37 8.65
CA GLN A 3 -31.72 40.57 7.58
C GLN A 3 -32.27 39.15 7.63
N PRO A 4 -32.58 38.53 6.48
CA PRO A 4 -32.94 37.14 6.45
C PRO A 4 -31.70 36.21 6.70
N PRO A 5 -31.87 35.03 7.27
CA PRO A 5 -30.79 34.09 7.54
C PRO A 5 -30.17 33.56 6.23
N ALA A 6 -28.84 33.46 6.24
CA ALA A 6 -28.06 32.90 5.13
C ALA A 6 -28.54 31.47 4.82
N SER A 7 -28.82 31.23 3.54
CA SER A 7 -29.20 29.93 3.03
C SER A 7 -28.07 28.92 3.25
N ALA A 8 -28.43 27.77 3.84
CA ALA A 8 -27.55 26.60 3.95
C ALA A 8 -27.05 26.16 2.56
N PRO A 9 -25.81 25.66 2.44
CA PRO A 9 -25.31 25.13 1.18
C PRO A 9 -26.14 23.92 0.75
N PRO A 10 -26.33 23.68 -0.57
CA PRO A 10 -27.12 22.56 -1.07
C PRO A 10 -26.47 21.24 -0.62
N SER A 11 -27.23 20.40 0.03
CA SER A 11 -26.88 19.02 0.32
C SER A 11 -26.65 18.30 -1.02
N GLY A 12 -25.38 18.14 -1.42
CA GLY A 12 -25.01 17.34 -2.56
C GLY A 12 -25.53 15.93 -2.36
N GLY A 13 -26.52 15.53 -3.16
CA GLY A 13 -27.10 14.20 -3.11
C GLY A 13 -26.01 13.16 -3.32
N ARG A 14 -25.95 12.17 -2.42
CA ARG A 14 -25.05 11.02 -2.50
C ARG A 14 -25.24 10.33 -3.84
N PRO A 15 -24.18 10.06 -4.64
CA PRO A 15 -24.34 9.36 -5.90
C PRO A 15 -25.01 7.99 -5.68
N ALA A 16 -26.01 7.67 -6.48
CA ALA A 16 -26.87 6.48 -6.32
C ALA A 16 -26.13 5.13 -6.43
N PHE A 17 -24.85 5.14 -6.80
CA PHE A 17 -24.00 3.94 -6.95
C PHE A 17 -23.06 3.67 -5.76
N LEU A 18 -23.03 4.56 -4.74
CA LEU A 18 -22.21 4.33 -3.55
C LEU A 18 -22.92 3.41 -2.57
N PRO A 19 -22.29 2.29 -2.16
CA PRO A 19 -22.82 1.44 -1.10
C PRO A 19 -23.05 2.25 0.18
N ASN A 20 -24.11 1.91 0.92
CA ASN A 20 -24.47 2.59 2.17
C ASN A 20 -23.42 2.46 3.28
N ASP A 21 -22.48 1.52 3.12
CA ASP A 21 -21.47 1.15 4.11
C ASP A 21 -20.17 1.97 4.01
N LEU A 22 -20.05 2.90 3.04
CA LEU A 22 -18.87 3.74 2.90
C LEU A 22 -19.04 5.02 3.73
N ASP A 23 -18.05 5.27 4.59
CA ASP A 23 -17.96 6.55 5.29
C ASP A 23 -17.52 7.65 4.30
N PRO A 24 -18.37 8.65 4.03
CA PRO A 24 -18.05 9.73 3.09
C PRO A 24 -16.93 10.64 3.58
N THR A 25 -16.57 10.61 4.86
CA THR A 25 -15.43 11.37 5.40
C THR A 25 -14.10 10.72 5.01
N VAL A 26 -14.08 9.40 4.80
CA VAL A 26 -12.90 8.66 4.37
C VAL A 26 -12.79 8.64 2.85
N PHE A 27 -13.89 8.30 2.15
CA PHE A 27 -13.94 8.15 0.70
C PHE A 27 -15.03 9.05 0.12
N ASP A 28 -14.69 10.33 -0.02
CA ASP A 28 -15.59 11.31 -0.66
C ASP A 28 -15.66 11.10 -2.19
N GLU A 29 -16.61 11.76 -2.82
CA GLU A 29 -16.82 11.67 -4.27
C GLU A 29 -15.61 12.16 -5.07
N GLY A 30 -14.87 13.13 -4.54
CA GLY A 30 -13.64 13.65 -5.14
C GLY A 30 -12.57 12.56 -5.21
N PHE A 31 -12.38 11.83 -4.12
CA PHE A 31 -11.46 10.70 -4.04
C PHE A 31 -11.83 9.57 -5.01
N LEU A 32 -13.11 9.21 -5.09
CA LEU A 32 -13.57 8.15 -5.99
C LEU A 32 -13.33 8.53 -7.46
N ARG A 33 -13.57 9.77 -7.84
CA ARG A 33 -13.22 10.28 -9.17
C ARG A 33 -11.71 10.25 -9.43
N GLN A 34 -10.89 10.52 -8.41
CA GLN A 34 -9.43 10.38 -8.54
C GLN A 34 -9.02 8.93 -8.79
N LEU A 35 -9.60 7.95 -8.08
CA LEU A 35 -9.34 6.53 -8.31
C LEU A 35 -9.68 6.10 -9.74
N GLU A 36 -10.82 6.52 -10.27
CA GLU A 36 -11.21 6.23 -11.66
C GLU A 36 -10.23 6.82 -12.68
N ARG A 37 -9.80 8.08 -12.46
CA ARG A 37 -8.79 8.72 -13.31
C ARG A 37 -7.45 8.00 -13.26
N LEU A 38 -7.01 7.56 -12.08
CA LEU A 38 -5.79 6.77 -11.90
C LEU A 38 -5.83 5.50 -12.74
N LEU A 39 -6.95 4.79 -12.71
CA LEU A 39 -7.12 3.58 -13.49
C LEU A 39 -7.07 3.84 -15.01
N LEU A 40 -7.74 4.90 -15.48
CA LEU A 40 -7.71 5.28 -16.89
C LEU A 40 -6.29 5.61 -17.37
N LEU A 41 -5.52 6.31 -16.55
CA LEU A 41 -4.14 6.67 -16.84
C LEU A 41 -3.21 5.45 -16.86
N LEU A 42 -3.42 4.49 -15.95
CA LEU A 42 -2.64 3.24 -15.91
C LEU A 42 -3.00 2.28 -17.04
N LYS A 43 -4.26 2.26 -17.49
CA LYS A 43 -4.73 1.47 -18.65
C LYS A 43 -4.38 2.11 -19.99
N SER A 44 -4.05 3.40 -20.03
CA SER A 44 -3.62 4.04 -21.27
C SER A 44 -2.30 3.44 -21.73
N PRO A 45 -2.22 2.87 -22.96
CA PRO A 45 -0.97 2.37 -23.49
C PRO A 45 -0.03 3.55 -23.71
N VAL A 46 0.82 3.83 -22.74
CA VAL A 46 2.00 4.67 -23.00
C VAL A 46 2.81 3.90 -24.04
N ARG A 47 2.91 4.43 -25.26
CA ARG A 47 3.75 3.89 -26.32
C ARG A 47 5.17 3.77 -25.79
N GLY A 48 5.57 2.57 -25.38
CA GLY A 48 6.89 2.30 -24.83
C GLY A 48 6.81 1.38 -23.61
N GLY A 49 6.48 0.12 -23.82
CA GLY A 49 6.94 -0.99 -23.00
C GLY A 49 6.54 -1.02 -21.53
N LEU A 50 5.26 -1.05 -21.20
CA LEU A 50 4.76 -1.42 -19.87
C LEU A 50 3.92 -2.70 -19.93
N LYS A 51 4.50 -3.76 -20.49
CA LYS A 51 4.19 -5.15 -20.16
C LYS A 51 5.33 -5.70 -19.31
N GLY A 52 5.51 -5.13 -18.15
CA GLY A 52 6.34 -5.66 -17.09
C GLY A 52 5.54 -6.58 -16.18
N GLY A 53 4.65 -7.41 -16.73
CA GLY A 53 4.19 -8.58 -16.00
C GLY A 53 5.44 -9.38 -15.64
N ARG A 54 5.62 -9.74 -14.39
CA ARG A 54 6.66 -10.69 -13.96
C ARG A 54 6.37 -12.01 -14.64
N ARG A 55 6.87 -12.15 -15.87
CA ARG A 55 6.74 -13.36 -16.66
C ARG A 55 7.67 -14.40 -16.06
N SER A 56 7.15 -15.29 -15.23
CA SER A 56 7.83 -16.51 -14.84
C SER A 56 7.56 -17.55 -15.93
N VAL A 57 8.60 -17.97 -16.64
CA VAL A 57 8.51 -19.10 -17.56
C VAL A 57 8.62 -20.36 -16.71
N LYS A 58 7.49 -20.82 -16.15
CA LYS A 58 7.37 -22.11 -15.49
C LYS A 58 6.53 -23.07 -16.33
N ARG A 59 6.86 -24.36 -16.28
CA ARG A 59 6.06 -25.44 -16.84
C ARG A 59 4.75 -25.56 -16.08
N GLY A 60 3.64 -25.08 -16.64
CA GLY A 60 2.31 -25.15 -16.04
C GLY A 60 1.19 -25.06 -17.09
N GLN A 61 -0.02 -25.36 -16.69
CA GLN A 61 -1.22 -25.26 -17.52
C GLN A 61 -1.70 -23.81 -17.60
N SER A 62 -1.05 -22.96 -18.38
CA SER A 62 -1.51 -21.60 -18.65
C SER A 62 -2.24 -21.54 -20.00
N VAL A 63 -3.13 -20.55 -20.13
CA VAL A 63 -4.01 -20.39 -21.28
C VAL A 63 -3.34 -19.60 -22.41
N GLU A 64 -2.27 -18.85 -22.15
CA GLU A 64 -1.61 -18.00 -23.13
C GLU A 64 -0.32 -18.64 -23.66
N PHE A 65 -0.29 -18.89 -24.98
CA PHE A 65 0.89 -19.39 -25.69
C PHE A 65 2.00 -18.34 -25.69
N ALA A 66 3.20 -18.74 -25.25
CA ALA A 66 4.37 -17.85 -25.21
C ALA A 66 5.28 -18.01 -26.42
N ASP A 67 5.76 -19.24 -26.65
CA ASP A 67 6.77 -19.53 -27.67
C ASP A 67 6.92 -21.03 -27.89
N TYR A 68 7.69 -21.42 -28.89
CA TYR A 68 8.14 -22.80 -29.12
C TYR A 68 9.58 -22.97 -28.69
N ARG A 69 9.86 -24.13 -28.10
CA ARG A 69 11.22 -24.58 -27.81
C ARG A 69 11.44 -25.96 -28.44
N ASP A 70 12.63 -26.23 -28.97
CA ASP A 70 13.01 -27.55 -29.39
C ASP A 70 12.86 -28.57 -28.25
N TYR A 71 12.30 -29.71 -28.54
CA TYR A 71 12.15 -30.83 -27.59
C TYR A 71 13.52 -31.30 -27.11
N ALA A 72 13.68 -31.49 -25.83
CA ALA A 72 14.82 -32.14 -25.21
C ALA A 72 14.37 -33.44 -24.54
N MET A 73 15.24 -34.46 -24.53
CA MET A 73 14.94 -35.76 -23.93
C MET A 73 14.57 -35.58 -22.44
N GLY A 74 13.36 -36.02 -22.05
CA GLY A 74 12.79 -35.87 -20.72
C GLY A 74 11.70 -34.80 -20.62
N ASP A 75 11.41 -34.08 -21.70
CA ASP A 75 10.27 -33.13 -21.72
C ASP A 75 8.93 -33.90 -21.77
N ASP A 76 7.87 -33.30 -21.25
CA ASP A 76 6.52 -33.86 -21.22
C ASP A 76 5.93 -33.87 -22.64
N LEU A 77 5.68 -35.06 -23.15
CA LEU A 77 5.14 -35.32 -24.49
C LEU A 77 3.72 -34.73 -24.70
N ARG A 78 3.00 -34.39 -23.61
CA ARG A 78 1.68 -33.74 -23.66
C ARG A 78 1.75 -32.29 -24.14
N GLN A 79 2.93 -31.69 -24.03
CA GLN A 79 3.18 -30.29 -24.43
C GLN A 79 3.74 -30.18 -25.85
N LEU A 80 3.94 -31.33 -26.57
CA LEU A 80 4.36 -31.33 -27.95
C LEU A 80 3.27 -30.77 -28.88
N ASP A 81 3.69 -29.91 -29.82
CA ASP A 81 2.79 -29.50 -30.90
C ASP A 81 2.87 -30.45 -32.08
N TRP A 82 1.93 -31.37 -32.12
CA TRP A 82 1.83 -32.37 -33.20
C TRP A 82 1.52 -31.72 -34.56
N ASN A 83 0.88 -30.55 -34.59
CA ASN A 83 0.62 -29.81 -35.85
C ASN A 83 1.90 -29.24 -36.43
N VAL A 84 2.79 -28.70 -35.57
CA VAL A 84 4.10 -28.20 -36.00
C VAL A 84 4.99 -29.36 -36.45
N TYR A 85 4.97 -30.50 -35.71
CA TYR A 85 5.68 -31.69 -36.10
C TYR A 85 5.26 -32.21 -37.48
N ALA A 86 3.97 -32.25 -37.79
CA ALA A 86 3.44 -32.71 -39.07
C ALA A 86 3.87 -31.80 -40.26
N ARG A 87 4.26 -30.55 -40.01
CA ARG A 87 4.69 -29.62 -41.06
C ARG A 87 6.19 -29.47 -41.20
N LEU A 88 6.91 -29.56 -40.09
CA LEU A 88 8.36 -29.24 -40.04
C LEU A 88 9.22 -30.47 -39.73
N GLU A 89 8.63 -31.62 -39.41
CA GLU A 89 9.32 -32.85 -38.99
C GLU A 89 10.28 -32.65 -37.79
N ARG A 90 10.04 -31.57 -36.99
CA ARG A 90 10.81 -31.24 -35.80
C ARG A 90 9.88 -31.19 -34.61
N LEU A 91 10.36 -31.71 -33.48
CA LEU A 91 9.60 -31.73 -32.23
C LEU A 91 9.76 -30.39 -31.48
N PHE A 92 8.66 -29.71 -31.28
CA PHE A 92 8.59 -28.49 -30.51
C PHE A 92 7.66 -28.67 -29.32
N VAL A 93 8.11 -28.14 -28.17
CA VAL A 93 7.33 -28.02 -26.94
C VAL A 93 6.73 -26.62 -26.87
N LYS A 94 5.42 -26.56 -26.63
CA LYS A 94 4.72 -25.29 -26.38
C LYS A 94 5.16 -24.74 -25.02
N LEU A 95 5.67 -23.55 -25.00
CA LEU A 95 5.88 -22.77 -23.79
C LEU A 95 4.64 -21.92 -23.53
N PHE A 96 4.10 -22.03 -22.35
CA PHE A 96 2.99 -21.20 -21.90
C PHE A 96 3.49 -20.17 -20.89
N ILE A 97 2.91 -18.97 -20.92
CA ILE A 97 3.10 -17.98 -19.88
C ILE A 97 2.13 -18.31 -18.76
N GLU A 98 2.65 -18.67 -17.62
CA GLU A 98 1.86 -18.75 -16.41
C GLU A 98 1.78 -17.33 -15.83
N GLU A 99 0.60 -16.72 -15.88
CA GLU A 99 0.34 -15.50 -15.10
C GLU A 99 0.29 -15.94 -13.64
N GLU A 100 1.40 -15.75 -12.92
CA GLU A 100 1.36 -15.93 -11.47
C GLU A 100 0.49 -14.82 -10.88
N ASP A 101 -0.66 -15.18 -10.31
CA ASP A 101 -1.48 -14.27 -9.50
C ASP A 101 -0.61 -13.67 -8.39
N VAL A 102 -0.29 -12.40 -8.49
CA VAL A 102 0.46 -11.71 -7.45
C VAL A 102 -0.49 -11.41 -6.28
N THR A 103 -0.09 -11.77 -5.08
CA THR A 103 -0.83 -11.37 -3.89
C THR A 103 -0.22 -10.09 -3.33
N ILE A 104 -1.00 -9.01 -3.34
CA ILE A 104 -0.64 -7.74 -2.70
C ILE A 104 -1.25 -7.73 -1.31
N THR A 105 -0.39 -7.72 -0.30
CA THR A 105 -0.80 -7.65 1.10
C THR A 105 -0.58 -6.24 1.62
N LEU A 106 -1.68 -5.55 1.92
CA LEU A 106 -1.70 -4.22 2.53
C LEU A 106 -1.67 -4.40 4.06
N LEU A 107 -0.60 -3.95 4.69
CA LEU A 107 -0.46 -3.90 6.15
C LEU A 107 -0.70 -2.47 6.59
N LEU A 108 -1.85 -2.19 7.17
CA LEU A 108 -2.23 -0.87 7.64
C LEU A 108 -2.00 -0.76 9.15
N ASP A 109 -1.09 0.10 9.53
CA ASP A 109 -0.91 0.48 10.92
C ASP A 109 -2.09 1.33 11.39
N ALA A 110 -2.73 0.88 12.45
CA ALA A 110 -3.82 1.59 13.10
C ALA A 110 -3.49 1.89 14.56
N SER A 111 -2.21 2.09 14.89
CA SER A 111 -1.79 2.58 16.21
C SER A 111 -2.41 3.94 16.55
N ALA A 112 -2.42 4.30 17.82
CA ALA A 112 -2.98 5.57 18.27
C ALA A 112 -2.24 6.78 17.65
N SER A 113 -0.93 6.66 17.39
CA SER A 113 -0.13 7.70 16.73
C SER A 113 -0.63 8.02 15.33
N MET A 114 -1.16 7.03 14.59
CA MET A 114 -1.73 7.23 13.25
C MET A 114 -3.01 8.09 13.24
N ALA A 115 -3.67 8.25 14.40
CA ALA A 115 -4.82 9.14 14.54
C ALA A 115 -4.45 10.61 14.59
N SER A 116 -3.17 10.96 14.77
CA SER A 116 -2.68 12.33 14.85
C SER A 116 -2.39 12.95 13.49
N GLY A 117 -2.12 14.27 13.52
CA GLY A 117 -1.74 15.07 12.35
C GLY A 117 -2.92 15.71 11.61
N THR A 118 -2.62 16.77 10.86
CA THR A 118 -3.57 17.48 10.02
C THR A 118 -2.99 17.68 8.63
N PRO A 119 -3.48 16.94 7.59
CA PRO A 119 -4.49 15.87 7.63
C PRO A 119 -4.06 14.62 8.41
N GLN A 120 -5.05 13.90 8.95
CA GLN A 120 -4.81 12.70 9.76
C GLN A 120 -4.05 11.60 8.96
N LYS A 121 -2.98 11.05 9.55
CA LYS A 121 -2.13 10.02 8.91
C LYS A 121 -2.92 8.76 8.54
N LEU A 122 -3.80 8.28 9.44
CA LEU A 122 -4.63 7.10 9.17
C LEU A 122 -5.59 7.30 8.00
N LEU A 123 -6.16 8.51 7.85
CA LEU A 123 -7.02 8.84 6.70
C LEU A 123 -6.24 8.75 5.39
N PHE A 124 -5.04 9.33 5.36
CA PHE A 124 -4.15 9.24 4.19
C PHE A 124 -3.76 7.80 3.89
N ALA A 125 -3.39 7.02 4.92
CA ALA A 125 -3.03 5.61 4.80
C ALA A 125 -4.18 4.76 4.24
N LYS A 126 -5.42 4.97 4.71
CA LYS A 126 -6.63 4.32 4.16
C LYS A 126 -6.81 4.65 2.67
N ARG A 127 -6.66 5.92 2.29
CA ARG A 127 -6.77 6.37 0.88
C ARG A 127 -5.66 5.79 0.01
N ALA A 128 -4.43 5.75 0.49
CA ALA A 128 -3.30 5.13 -0.23
C ALA A 128 -3.50 3.62 -0.39
N ALA A 129 -3.94 2.92 0.66
CA ALA A 129 -4.27 1.50 0.60
C ALA A 129 -5.43 1.21 -0.37
N ALA A 130 -6.46 2.07 -0.40
CA ALA A 130 -7.57 1.97 -1.34
C ALA A 130 -7.11 2.10 -2.80
N ALA A 131 -6.23 3.07 -3.08
CA ALA A 131 -5.71 3.29 -4.42
C ALA A 131 -4.84 2.11 -4.91
N LEU A 132 -3.92 1.63 -4.07
CA LEU A 132 -3.09 0.46 -4.37
C LEU A 132 -3.93 -0.80 -4.58
N GLY A 133 -4.87 -1.05 -3.67
CA GLY A 133 -5.76 -2.20 -3.77
C GLY A 133 -6.70 -2.12 -4.98
N TYR A 134 -7.16 -0.93 -5.35
CA TYR A 134 -7.98 -0.72 -6.55
C TYR A 134 -7.20 -1.08 -7.82
N ILE A 135 -5.96 -0.59 -7.94
CA ILE A 135 -5.10 -0.90 -9.08
C ILE A 135 -4.85 -2.41 -9.18
N ALA A 136 -4.53 -3.05 -8.06
CA ALA A 136 -4.28 -4.49 -8.01
C ALA A 136 -5.52 -5.30 -8.42
N LEU A 137 -6.69 -4.98 -7.85
CA LEU A 137 -7.95 -5.67 -8.20
C LEU A 137 -8.36 -5.44 -9.66
N ALA A 138 -8.04 -4.27 -10.22
CA ALA A 138 -8.29 -3.98 -11.63
C ALA A 138 -7.33 -4.71 -12.58
N SER A 139 -6.18 -5.13 -12.07
CA SER A 139 -5.20 -5.99 -12.77
C SER A 139 -5.42 -7.48 -12.50
N GLU A 140 -6.56 -7.86 -11.90
CA GLU A 140 -6.94 -9.24 -11.50
C GLU A 140 -6.02 -9.88 -10.45
N ASP A 141 -5.14 -9.09 -9.82
CA ASP A 141 -4.30 -9.54 -8.72
C ASP A 141 -5.14 -9.84 -7.45
N ARG A 142 -4.55 -10.58 -6.53
CA ARG A 142 -5.14 -10.84 -5.21
C ARG A 142 -4.76 -9.75 -4.23
N VAL A 143 -5.74 -9.19 -3.52
CA VAL A 143 -5.51 -8.19 -2.47
C VAL A 143 -5.89 -8.75 -1.12
N SER A 144 -4.97 -8.68 -0.16
CA SER A 144 -5.20 -9.01 1.24
C SER A 144 -4.98 -7.75 2.09
N LEU A 145 -5.89 -7.48 3.03
CA LEU A 145 -5.79 -6.38 3.97
C LEU A 145 -5.59 -6.93 5.37
N SER A 146 -4.57 -6.46 6.07
CA SER A 146 -4.33 -6.75 7.48
C SER A 146 -4.12 -5.45 8.25
N VAL A 147 -4.83 -5.31 9.36
CA VAL A 147 -4.74 -4.13 10.25
C VAL A 147 -3.85 -4.49 11.42
N LEU A 148 -2.80 -3.70 11.61
CA LEU A 148 -1.88 -3.83 12.73
C LEU A 148 -2.39 -2.97 13.89
N ALA A 149 -2.79 -3.62 14.99
CA ALA A 149 -3.32 -2.95 16.17
C ALA A 149 -3.07 -3.81 17.42
N GLY A 150 -2.62 -3.21 18.52
CA GLY A 150 -2.23 -3.94 19.70
C GLY A 150 -1.06 -4.89 19.40
N ARG A 151 -1.21 -6.19 19.73
CA ARG A 151 -0.16 -7.21 19.50
C ARG A 151 -0.45 -8.17 18.34
N ALA A 152 -1.50 -7.94 17.59
CA ALA A 152 -1.95 -8.85 16.53
C ALA A 152 -2.31 -8.11 15.25
N ALA A 153 -2.12 -8.77 14.11
CA ALA A 153 -2.68 -8.34 12.86
C ALA A 153 -4.04 -8.99 12.65
N ARG A 154 -5.05 -8.17 12.38
CA ARG A 154 -6.39 -8.66 12.01
C ARG A 154 -6.50 -8.70 10.49
N ARG A 155 -6.39 -9.90 9.93
CA ARG A 155 -6.65 -10.10 8.50
C ARG A 155 -8.13 -9.89 8.21
N ARG A 156 -8.45 -8.95 7.31
CA ARG A 156 -9.82 -8.60 6.95
C ARG A 156 -10.30 -9.33 5.70
N THR A 157 -9.47 -9.41 4.66
CA THR A 157 -9.94 -9.90 3.35
C THR A 157 -8.83 -10.52 2.52
N GLY A 158 -9.24 -11.49 1.69
CA GLY A 158 -8.53 -11.88 0.48
C GLY A 158 -9.48 -11.65 -0.70
N LEU A 159 -9.26 -10.62 -1.49
CA LEU A 159 -10.13 -10.20 -2.59
C LEU A 159 -9.47 -10.48 -3.94
N ARG A 160 -10.28 -10.72 -4.98
CA ARG A 160 -9.82 -10.83 -6.36
C ARG A 160 -10.85 -10.23 -7.31
N GLY A 161 -10.36 -9.53 -8.33
CA GLY A 161 -11.16 -8.95 -9.40
C GLY A 161 -11.80 -7.61 -9.06
N SER A 162 -12.03 -6.80 -10.08
CA SER A 162 -12.48 -5.42 -10.00
C SER A 162 -13.84 -5.25 -9.28
N GLY A 163 -14.72 -6.26 -9.34
CA GLY A 163 -16.02 -6.23 -8.64
C GLY A 163 -15.91 -6.23 -7.10
N ARG A 164 -14.71 -6.44 -6.53
CA ARG A 164 -14.48 -6.47 -5.09
C ARG A 164 -13.98 -5.14 -4.49
N VAL A 165 -13.81 -4.12 -5.32
CA VAL A 165 -13.30 -2.81 -4.89
C VAL A 165 -14.14 -2.21 -3.76
N PHE A 166 -15.47 -2.20 -3.90
CA PHE A 166 -16.34 -1.63 -2.86
C PHE A 166 -16.21 -2.37 -1.52
N ARG A 167 -15.95 -3.68 -1.55
CA ARG A 167 -15.69 -4.43 -0.33
C ARG A 167 -14.40 -3.99 0.34
N LEU A 168 -13.33 -3.78 -0.43
CA LEU A 168 -12.07 -3.25 0.09
C LEU A 168 -12.27 -1.86 0.70
N LEU A 169 -13.01 -0.96 0.02
CA LEU A 169 -13.28 0.37 0.53
C LEU A 169 -14.09 0.32 1.84
N ALA A 170 -15.10 -0.54 1.94
CA ALA A 170 -15.89 -0.73 3.15
C ALA A 170 -15.02 -1.26 4.31
N ASP A 171 -14.16 -2.24 4.05
CA ASP A 171 -13.24 -2.78 5.05
C ASP A 171 -12.24 -1.71 5.54
N LEU A 172 -11.69 -0.89 4.63
CA LEU A 172 -10.79 0.23 4.98
C LEU A 172 -11.53 1.33 5.75
N SER A 173 -12.74 1.68 5.34
CA SER A 173 -13.57 2.70 5.99
C SER A 173 -13.81 2.36 7.46
N SER A 174 -14.09 1.08 7.76
CA SER A 174 -14.40 0.58 9.11
C SER A 174 -13.20 0.43 10.04
N ILE A 175 -12.00 0.81 9.62
CA ILE A 175 -10.81 0.75 10.48
C ILE A 175 -10.80 1.98 11.39
N GLU A 176 -10.72 1.74 12.68
CA GLU A 176 -10.55 2.77 13.70
C GLU A 176 -9.16 2.69 14.31
N PRO A 177 -8.60 3.80 14.81
CA PRO A 177 -7.36 3.79 15.56
C PRO A 177 -7.45 2.86 16.77
N ALA A 178 -6.36 2.19 17.09
CA ALA A 178 -6.29 1.37 18.28
C ALA A 178 -6.38 2.24 19.54
N VAL A 179 -7.02 1.72 20.58
CA VAL A 179 -7.00 2.32 21.91
C VAL A 179 -5.90 1.65 22.72
N GLY A 180 -4.94 2.45 23.20
CA GLY A 180 -3.78 2.00 23.98
C GLY A 180 -2.59 1.57 23.12
N PRO A 181 -1.53 1.05 23.75
CA PRO A 181 -0.25 0.81 23.13
C PRO A 181 -0.32 -0.30 22.05
N THR A 182 0.40 -0.10 20.98
CA THR A 182 0.56 -1.06 19.89
C THR A 182 2.00 -1.61 19.91
N ASP A 183 2.14 -2.94 19.97
CA ASP A 183 3.40 -3.65 19.73
C ASP A 183 3.46 -3.96 18.21
N LEU A 184 3.97 -2.99 17.46
CA LEU A 184 4.00 -3.06 15.99
C LEU A 184 4.84 -4.25 15.50
N VAL A 185 5.90 -4.62 16.25
CA VAL A 185 6.75 -5.78 15.90
C VAL A 185 5.98 -7.09 16.03
N ALA A 186 5.25 -7.28 17.15
CA ALA A 186 4.43 -8.48 17.34
C ALA A 186 3.31 -8.56 16.31
N ALA A 187 2.65 -7.44 16.00
CA ALA A 187 1.61 -7.36 14.99
C ALA A 187 2.16 -7.67 13.58
N ALA A 188 3.32 -7.11 13.21
CA ALA A 188 3.97 -7.38 11.94
C ALA A 188 4.41 -8.84 11.79
N ARG A 189 4.97 -9.43 12.86
CA ARG A 189 5.32 -10.87 12.88
C ARG A 189 4.09 -11.75 12.72
N HIS A 190 2.99 -11.42 13.39
CA HIS A 190 1.72 -12.13 13.24
C HIS A 190 1.18 -12.01 11.79
N ALA A 191 1.28 -10.81 11.17
CA ALA A 191 0.92 -10.62 9.77
C ALA A 191 1.81 -11.45 8.84
N ALA A 192 3.13 -11.41 9.05
CA ALA A 192 4.12 -12.17 8.28
C ALA A 192 3.85 -13.68 8.29
N ALA A 193 3.46 -14.23 9.45
CA ALA A 193 3.10 -15.65 9.58
C ALA A 193 1.82 -16.05 8.80
N GLN A 194 0.98 -15.07 8.46
CA GLN A 194 -0.25 -15.31 7.69
C GLN A 194 -0.06 -15.14 6.16
N LEU A 195 1.13 -14.75 5.70
CA LEU A 195 1.42 -14.61 4.28
C LEU A 195 1.43 -15.97 3.61
N THR A 196 0.74 -16.08 2.50
CA THR A 196 0.67 -17.31 1.68
C THR A 196 1.40 -17.07 0.37
N GLY A 197 2.54 -17.71 0.20
CA GLY A 197 3.34 -17.60 -1.02
C GLY A 197 4.16 -16.31 -1.12
N ARG A 198 4.78 -16.12 -2.28
CA ARG A 198 5.52 -14.88 -2.59
C ARG A 198 4.57 -13.85 -3.18
N GLY A 199 4.74 -12.60 -2.77
CA GLY A 199 3.92 -11.49 -3.25
C GLY A 199 4.55 -10.16 -2.93
N VAL A 200 3.76 -9.10 -2.93
CA VAL A 200 4.15 -7.76 -2.51
C VAL A 200 3.49 -7.46 -1.17
N VAL A 201 4.28 -7.05 -0.20
CA VAL A 201 3.80 -6.59 1.11
C VAL A 201 4.01 -5.08 1.18
N VAL A 202 2.93 -4.35 1.36
CA VAL A 202 2.96 -2.88 1.50
C VAL A 202 2.62 -2.53 2.94
N LEU A 203 3.59 -2.01 3.68
CA LEU A 203 3.40 -1.47 5.03
C LEU A 203 3.08 0.03 4.94
N LEU A 204 1.97 0.45 5.55
CA LEU A 204 1.58 1.85 5.69
C LEU A 204 1.60 2.20 7.19
N SER A 205 2.58 2.98 7.63
CA SER A 205 2.82 3.28 9.05
C SER A 205 3.63 4.58 9.20
N ASP A 206 3.53 5.21 10.34
CA ASP A 206 4.41 6.31 10.75
C ASP A 206 5.73 5.83 11.39
N LEU A 207 5.86 4.52 11.62
CA LEU A 207 7.05 3.89 12.21
C LEU A 207 7.50 4.49 13.55
N LEU A 208 6.58 5.12 14.31
CA LEU A 208 6.92 5.75 15.60
C LEU A 208 7.13 4.75 16.74
N ASP A 209 6.99 3.46 16.49
CA ASP A 209 7.40 2.39 17.45
C ASP A 209 8.93 2.40 17.62
N PRO A 210 9.47 2.43 18.84
CA PRO A 210 10.91 2.41 19.10
C PRO A 210 11.66 1.22 18.48
N ALA A 211 10.95 0.13 18.20
CA ALA A 211 11.49 -1.07 17.57
C ALA A 211 11.09 -1.23 16.09
N ALA A 212 10.67 -0.14 15.41
CA ALA A 212 10.21 -0.17 14.02
C ALA A 212 11.25 -0.76 13.03
N ASP A 213 12.55 -0.68 13.33
CA ASP A 213 13.60 -1.34 12.56
C ASP A 213 13.43 -2.87 12.52
N ARG A 214 12.89 -3.48 13.58
CA ARG A 214 12.58 -4.90 13.64
C ARG A 214 11.38 -5.26 12.76
N VAL A 215 10.39 -4.37 12.63
CA VAL A 215 9.26 -4.56 11.72
C VAL A 215 9.76 -4.77 10.29
N ILE A 216 10.66 -3.90 9.82
CA ILE A 216 11.25 -4.00 8.48
C ILE A 216 12.00 -5.32 8.31
N ARG A 217 12.74 -5.76 9.33
CA ARG A 217 13.48 -7.02 9.29
C ARG A 217 12.56 -8.23 9.23
N GLU A 218 11.50 -8.26 10.03
CA GLU A 218 10.50 -9.35 10.05
C GLU A 218 9.80 -9.47 8.69
N LEU A 219 9.37 -8.35 8.10
CA LEU A 219 8.71 -8.36 6.80
C LEU A 219 9.69 -8.77 5.68
N ALA A 220 10.92 -8.27 5.69
CA ALA A 220 11.92 -8.64 4.69
C ALA A 220 12.34 -10.12 4.75
N ALA A 221 12.21 -10.76 5.91
CA ALA A 221 12.51 -12.18 6.08
C ALA A 221 11.47 -13.12 5.44
N THR A 222 10.30 -12.62 5.05
CA THR A 222 9.22 -13.42 4.45
C THR A 222 9.53 -13.88 3.02
N GLY A 223 10.52 -13.29 2.37
CA GLY A 223 10.85 -13.54 0.96
C GLY A 223 9.90 -12.87 -0.03
N SER A 224 8.93 -12.08 0.45
CA SER A 224 8.08 -11.19 -0.36
C SER A 224 8.84 -9.92 -0.73
N GLU A 225 8.39 -9.24 -1.78
CA GLU A 225 8.80 -7.87 -2.04
C GLU A 225 8.15 -6.94 -1.02
N VAL A 226 8.94 -6.15 -0.30
CA VAL A 226 8.45 -5.27 0.74
C VAL A 226 8.53 -3.82 0.30
N VAL A 227 7.42 -3.11 0.45
CA VAL A 227 7.31 -1.67 0.22
C VAL A 227 6.87 -1.02 1.52
N ILE A 228 7.60 -0.02 1.97
CA ILE A 228 7.32 0.73 3.19
C ILE A 228 6.87 2.11 2.77
N LEU A 229 5.63 2.45 3.07
CA LEU A 229 5.08 3.78 2.95
C LEU A 229 5.13 4.43 4.34
N HIS A 230 6.19 5.21 4.57
CA HIS A 230 6.41 5.93 5.83
C HIS A 230 5.65 7.23 5.78
N ILE A 231 4.62 7.37 6.61
CA ILE A 231 3.64 8.47 6.55
C ILE A 231 3.81 9.35 7.80
N LEU A 232 4.20 10.60 7.59
CA LEU A 232 4.25 11.61 8.63
C LEU A 232 3.28 12.75 8.29
N SER A 233 2.81 13.46 9.31
CA SER A 233 2.01 14.65 9.09
C SER A 233 2.89 15.88 8.84
N PRO A 234 2.35 16.95 8.20
CA PRO A 234 3.07 18.22 8.09
C PRO A 234 3.53 18.76 9.44
N ASP A 235 2.71 18.61 10.48
CA ASP A 235 3.02 19.06 11.83
C ASP A 235 4.20 18.29 12.45
N GLU A 236 4.42 17.04 12.06
CA GLU A 236 5.58 16.23 12.46
C GLU A 236 6.81 16.54 11.61
N LEU A 237 6.64 16.92 10.35
CA LEU A 237 7.76 17.26 9.46
C LEU A 237 8.33 18.66 9.75
N ASP A 238 7.46 19.61 10.02
CA ASP A 238 7.81 21.00 10.29
C ASP A 238 6.90 21.59 11.39
N PRO A 239 7.14 21.23 12.66
CA PRO A 239 6.29 21.65 13.76
C PRO A 239 6.36 23.17 13.98
N ALA A 240 5.20 23.84 13.91
CA ALA A 240 5.04 25.26 14.21
C ALA A 240 4.81 25.43 15.72
N LEU A 241 5.79 25.07 16.55
CA LEU A 241 5.72 25.09 18.00
C LEU A 241 6.59 26.23 18.54
N GLU A 242 6.10 26.95 19.59
CA GLU A 242 6.81 28.05 20.23
C GLU A 242 6.51 28.07 21.73
N GLY A 243 7.55 28.37 22.54
CA GLY A 243 7.43 28.51 23.98
C GLY A 243 7.47 27.20 24.77
N ASP A 244 6.99 27.26 26.00
CA ASP A 244 6.96 26.10 26.89
C ASP A 244 5.73 25.24 26.64
N LEU A 245 5.95 23.98 26.30
CA LEU A 245 4.93 23.03 25.89
C LEU A 245 5.04 21.74 26.67
N ARG A 246 3.92 21.10 26.91
CA ARG A 246 3.87 19.73 27.37
C ARG A 246 3.46 18.81 26.24
N LEU A 247 4.42 18.02 25.74
CA LEU A 247 4.15 16.99 24.73
C LEU A 247 3.62 15.74 25.44
N VAL A 248 2.54 15.17 24.90
CA VAL A 248 1.90 13.97 25.45
C VAL A 248 2.00 12.84 24.43
N ASP A 249 2.51 11.72 24.85
CA ASP A 249 2.55 10.51 24.05
C ASP A 249 1.13 9.97 23.78
N ALA A 250 0.78 9.76 22.53
CA ALA A 250 -0.57 9.35 22.11
C ALA A 250 -0.94 7.93 22.54
N GLU A 251 0.04 7.07 22.81
CA GLU A 251 -0.17 5.66 23.17
C GLU A 251 -0.14 5.43 24.67
N THR A 252 0.80 6.06 25.38
CA THR A 252 1.01 5.85 26.82
C THR A 252 0.35 6.91 27.68
N GLY A 253 0.13 8.12 27.15
CA GLY A 253 -0.33 9.28 27.90
C GLY A 253 0.76 9.96 28.72
N ASP A 254 2.02 9.52 28.62
CA ASP A 254 3.14 10.15 29.30
C ASP A 254 3.43 11.53 28.73
N GLY A 255 3.78 12.46 29.60
CA GLY A 255 4.05 13.85 29.20
C GLY A 255 5.50 14.24 29.44
N VAL A 256 6.07 14.99 28.50
CA VAL A 256 7.40 15.62 28.61
C VAL A 256 7.27 17.12 28.40
N ASP A 257 7.82 17.91 29.31
CA ASP A 257 7.86 19.35 29.21
C ASP A 257 9.07 19.75 28.33
N VAL A 258 8.82 20.57 27.31
CA VAL A 258 9.82 20.99 26.32
C VAL A 258 9.67 22.47 26.06
N THR A 259 10.78 23.21 26.01
CA THR A 259 10.79 24.55 25.49
C THR A 259 11.09 24.52 24.00
N ALA A 260 10.11 24.94 23.19
CA ALA A 260 10.25 25.02 21.75
C ALA A 260 10.89 26.39 21.39
N ASP A 261 12.17 26.36 21.06
CA ASP A 261 12.91 27.46 20.49
C ASP A 261 13.51 27.06 19.12
N LEU A 262 14.10 28.02 18.42
CA LEU A 262 14.71 27.75 17.10
C LEU A 262 15.78 26.66 17.16
N GLY A 263 16.59 26.61 18.22
CA GLY A 263 17.64 25.62 18.37
C GLY A 263 17.07 24.22 18.60
N THR A 264 16.02 24.11 19.40
CA THR A 264 15.31 22.86 19.64
C THR A 264 14.63 22.35 18.37
N LEU A 265 14.01 23.23 17.58
CA LEU A 265 13.38 22.87 16.30
C LEU A 265 14.41 22.42 15.26
N ASP A 266 15.55 23.08 15.14
CA ASP A 266 16.64 22.67 14.23
C ASP A 266 17.24 21.33 14.62
N ALA A 267 17.43 21.08 15.93
CA ALA A 267 17.86 19.80 16.43
C ALA A 267 16.85 18.68 16.15
N TYR A 268 15.56 18.97 16.30
CA TYR A 268 14.48 18.05 15.94
C TYR A 268 14.52 17.70 14.46
N LYS A 269 14.54 18.68 13.55
CA LYS A 269 14.60 18.46 12.10
C LYS A 269 15.81 17.62 11.69
N THR A 270 16.97 17.90 12.30
CA THR A 270 18.19 17.12 12.06
C THR A 270 18.03 15.65 12.49
N ARG A 271 17.47 15.42 13.67
CA ARG A 271 17.19 14.05 14.17
C ARG A 271 16.16 13.33 13.32
N LEU A 272 15.08 14.01 12.93
CA LEU A 272 14.05 13.45 12.06
C LEU A 272 14.64 13.01 10.71
N ALA A 273 15.48 13.86 10.10
CA ALA A 273 16.14 13.54 8.84
C ALA A 273 17.07 12.31 8.97
N ALA A 274 17.87 12.25 10.04
CA ALA A 274 18.75 11.13 10.33
C ALA A 274 17.95 9.83 10.61
N TRP A 275 16.85 9.93 11.32
CA TRP A 275 15.95 8.81 11.63
C TRP A 275 15.30 8.25 10.34
N LYS A 276 14.74 9.09 9.47
CA LYS A 276 14.21 8.69 8.15
C LYS A 276 15.29 8.05 7.28
N ALA A 277 16.49 8.63 7.24
CA ALA A 277 17.62 8.07 6.49
C ALA A 277 18.01 6.67 6.99
N SER A 278 17.96 6.42 8.30
CA SER A 278 18.26 5.11 8.89
C SER A 278 17.31 4.01 8.39
N PHE A 279 16.01 4.32 8.24
CA PHE A 279 15.04 3.38 7.67
C PHE A 279 15.24 3.17 6.16
N ALA A 280 15.53 4.23 5.42
CA ALA A 280 15.84 4.13 4.00
C ALA A 280 17.05 3.22 3.76
N ASP A 281 18.11 3.39 4.53
CA ASP A 281 19.31 2.55 4.48
C ASP A 281 19.03 1.10 4.89
N LEU A 282 18.24 0.88 5.94
CA LEU A 282 17.85 -0.45 6.36
C LEU A 282 17.02 -1.15 5.28
N ALA A 283 16.05 -0.46 4.71
CA ALA A 283 15.22 -0.98 3.62
C ALA A 283 16.09 -1.36 2.41
N ALA A 284 17.01 -0.49 1.99
CA ALA A 284 17.92 -0.75 0.88
C ALA A 284 18.78 -2.00 1.13
N ARG A 285 19.37 -2.15 2.33
CA ARG A 285 20.14 -3.35 2.71
C ARG A 285 19.29 -4.63 2.73
N ARG A 286 17.98 -4.52 2.91
CA ARG A 286 17.03 -5.63 2.93
C ARG A 286 16.29 -5.85 1.61
N ARG A 287 16.66 -5.11 0.56
CA ARG A 287 16.00 -5.13 -0.75
C ARG A 287 14.51 -4.76 -0.66
N ALA A 288 14.15 -3.94 0.31
CA ALA A 288 12.84 -3.35 0.45
C ALA A 288 12.83 -1.94 -0.18
N SER A 289 11.68 -1.52 -0.69
CA SER A 289 11.45 -0.15 -1.15
C SER A 289 10.96 0.70 0.02
N TYR A 290 11.55 1.88 0.19
CA TYR A 290 11.13 2.85 1.19
C TYR A 290 10.67 4.14 0.51
N VAL A 291 9.49 4.62 0.88
CA VAL A 291 8.87 5.83 0.36
C VAL A 291 8.48 6.71 1.54
N ASP A 292 9.04 7.90 1.59
CA ASP A 292 8.75 8.92 2.59
C ASP A 292 7.59 9.80 2.08
N LEU A 293 6.54 9.98 2.88
CA LEU A 293 5.29 10.58 2.50
C LEU A 293 4.80 11.55 3.57
N SER A 294 4.22 12.66 3.11
CA SER A 294 3.43 13.55 3.96
C SER A 294 1.94 13.27 3.81
N SER A 295 1.19 13.33 4.92
CA SER A 295 -0.25 13.04 4.91
C SER A 295 -1.09 14.07 4.14
N ASP A 296 -0.55 15.23 3.78
CA ASP A 296 -1.16 16.23 2.91
C ASP A 296 -0.82 16.07 1.42
N MET A 297 0.05 15.10 1.09
CA MET A 297 0.45 14.85 -0.29
C MET A 297 -0.74 14.44 -1.15
N ASN A 298 -0.76 14.92 -2.39
CA ASN A 298 -1.76 14.49 -3.35
C ASN A 298 -1.55 13.01 -3.73
N LEU A 299 -2.59 12.20 -3.54
CA LEU A 299 -2.52 10.76 -3.81
C LEU A 299 -2.15 10.44 -5.27
N ALA A 300 -2.58 11.26 -6.23
CA ALA A 300 -2.21 11.08 -7.63
C ALA A 300 -0.70 11.29 -7.83
N GLU A 301 -0.09 12.26 -7.16
CA GLU A 301 1.36 12.48 -7.19
C GLU A 301 2.10 11.29 -6.60
N LEU A 302 1.63 10.75 -5.45
CA LEU A 302 2.17 9.55 -4.85
C LEU A 302 2.17 8.37 -5.83
N MET A 303 1.02 8.09 -6.46
CA MET A 303 0.87 6.95 -7.35
C MET A 303 1.72 7.09 -8.62
N PHE A 304 1.80 8.29 -9.20
CA PHE A 304 2.51 8.52 -10.45
C PHE A 304 4.00 8.79 -10.27
N ALA A 305 4.38 9.66 -9.34
CA ALA A 305 5.76 10.09 -9.21
C ALA A 305 6.61 9.07 -8.44
N GLU A 306 6.14 8.59 -7.30
CA GLU A 306 6.96 7.79 -6.41
C GLU A 306 6.84 6.28 -6.66
N LEU A 307 5.63 5.74 -6.73
CA LEU A 307 5.47 4.28 -6.84
C LEU A 307 5.87 3.76 -8.23
N ARG A 308 5.59 4.54 -9.29
CA ARG A 308 6.02 4.19 -10.64
C ARG A 308 7.52 4.35 -10.83
N ARG A 309 8.11 5.44 -10.33
CA ARG A 309 9.57 5.66 -10.38
C ARG A 309 10.34 4.53 -9.69
N ARG A 310 9.80 4.01 -8.60
CA ARG A 310 10.39 2.91 -7.83
C ARG A 310 9.98 1.52 -8.32
N ARG A 311 9.22 1.42 -9.43
CA ARG A 311 8.72 0.15 -9.99
C ARG A 311 7.90 -0.68 -9.00
N VAL A 312 7.23 -0.04 -8.05
CA VAL A 312 6.34 -0.69 -7.09
C VAL A 312 5.01 -1.07 -7.76
N ILE A 313 4.56 -0.22 -8.68
CA ILE A 313 3.44 -0.48 -9.60
C ILE A 313 3.97 -0.44 -11.02
N GLY A 314 3.67 -1.49 -11.77
CA GLY A 314 4.14 -1.69 -13.15
C GLY A 314 3.48 -0.76 -14.16
#